data_c817fd47a7f30f70880dac5b376dce03
#
_entry.id   c817fd47a7f30f70880dac5b376dce03
#
_cell.length_a   1.000
_cell.length_b   1.000
_cell.length_c   1.000
_cell.angle_alpha   90.00
_cell.angle_beta   90.00
_cell.angle_gamma   90.00
#
_symmetry.space_group_name_H-M   'P 1'
#
loop_
_entity.id
_entity.type
_entity.pdbx_description
1 polymer ?
#
loop_
_entity_poly.entity_id
_entity_poly.type
_entity_poly.pdbx_seq_one_letter_code
_entity_poly.pdbx_strand_id
1 'polypeptide(L)'
;MIHVLLIEEDPEQKEEAYRCIYQYDKDALIDWVLNGAKAKDTLQCSRYDIVLIHFEAPGICENEIWKYMNGAPVMIFTTLPNVDKELFCFEKGAADYIIKPYNPQIAIARGKRLLEKRGKRFGDLKIDYENNNVILSDKEIILSPIELKFLFALSKNDKGLSFEELSKTVWGYDEPDLNCMRVLVSKINKKINGKIESVRNWGYKIKQ
;
A
#
# COMPACT_ATOMS: atom_id res chain seq x y z
N MET A 1 -5.17 7.00 5.08
CA MET A 1 -6.46 6.26 4.93
C MET A 1 -6.23 5.14 3.95
N ILE A 2 -6.34 3.90 4.39
CA ILE A 2 -6.23 2.68 3.56
C ILE A 2 -7.62 2.13 3.26
N HIS A 3 -7.76 1.43 2.14
CA HIS A 3 -8.97 0.70 1.77
C HIS A 3 -8.70 -0.80 1.84
N VAL A 4 -9.41 -1.50 2.70
CA VAL A 4 -9.21 -2.93 3.02
C VAL A 4 -10.42 -3.73 2.57
N LEU A 5 -10.19 -4.83 1.85
CA LEU A 5 -11.21 -5.87 1.69
C LEU A 5 -10.97 -6.96 2.72
N LEU A 6 -11.97 -7.25 3.55
CA LEU A 6 -11.96 -8.34 4.51
C LEU A 6 -12.93 -9.42 4.07
N ILE A 7 -12.43 -10.63 3.87
CA ILE A 7 -13.23 -11.83 3.55
C ILE A 7 -13.21 -12.74 4.77
N GLU A 8 -14.30 -12.74 5.53
CA GLU A 8 -14.43 -13.46 6.79
C GLU A 8 -15.92 -13.77 7.04
N GLU A 9 -16.27 -15.03 7.24
CA GLU A 9 -17.64 -15.44 7.50
C GLU A 9 -18.05 -15.34 8.97
N ASP A 10 -17.08 -15.38 9.90
CA ASP A 10 -17.32 -15.35 11.34
C ASP A 10 -17.37 -13.90 11.85
N PRO A 11 -18.49 -13.46 12.43
CA PRO A 11 -18.63 -12.09 12.97
C PRO A 11 -17.67 -11.76 14.12
N GLU A 12 -17.28 -12.73 14.95
CA GLU A 12 -16.35 -12.51 16.06
C GLU A 12 -14.93 -12.27 15.52
N GLN A 13 -14.51 -13.08 14.56
CA GLN A 13 -13.23 -12.93 13.87
C GLN A 13 -13.15 -11.63 13.07
N LYS A 14 -14.27 -11.22 12.45
CA LYS A 14 -14.40 -9.91 11.80
C LYS A 14 -14.11 -8.76 12.78
N GLU A 15 -14.71 -8.79 13.97
CA GLU A 15 -14.50 -7.74 14.99
C GLU A 15 -13.02 -7.68 15.47
N GLU A 16 -12.35 -8.82 15.54
CA GLU A 16 -10.92 -8.87 15.86
C GLU A 16 -10.09 -8.24 14.73
N ALA A 17 -10.37 -8.58 13.47
CA ALA A 17 -9.72 -7.99 12.32
C ALA A 17 -9.93 -6.46 12.25
N TYR A 18 -11.15 -5.99 12.51
CA TYR A 18 -11.48 -4.56 12.55
C TYR A 18 -10.64 -3.83 13.60
N ARG A 19 -10.52 -4.39 14.81
CA ARG A 19 -9.66 -3.80 15.86
C ARG A 19 -8.21 -3.67 15.42
N CYS A 20 -7.65 -4.69 14.77
CA CYS A 20 -6.30 -4.64 14.22
C CYS A 20 -6.15 -3.58 13.13
N ILE A 21 -7.11 -3.48 12.20
CA ILE A 21 -7.07 -2.52 11.11
C ILE A 21 -7.16 -1.08 11.65
N TYR A 22 -8.12 -0.78 12.54
CA TYR A 22 -8.27 0.56 13.12
C TYR A 22 -7.14 0.94 14.09
N GLN A 23 -6.45 -0.03 14.68
CA GLN A 23 -5.24 0.25 15.44
C GLN A 23 -4.08 0.69 14.52
N TYR A 24 -4.04 0.21 13.29
CA TYR A 24 -3.06 0.63 12.29
C TYR A 24 -3.44 1.97 11.64
N ASP A 25 -4.67 2.10 11.17
CA ASP A 25 -5.19 3.32 10.53
C ASP A 25 -6.65 3.55 10.99
N LYS A 26 -6.84 4.51 11.89
CA LYS A 26 -8.14 4.86 12.46
C LYS A 26 -9.17 5.33 11.42
N ASP A 27 -8.70 5.80 10.29
CA ASP A 27 -9.51 6.31 9.19
C ASP A 27 -9.65 5.29 8.04
N ALA A 28 -9.29 4.00 8.26
CA ALA A 28 -9.38 2.95 7.27
C ALA A 28 -10.82 2.75 6.77
N LEU A 29 -10.97 2.56 5.46
CA LEU A 29 -12.22 2.08 4.86
C LEU A 29 -12.15 0.56 4.78
N ILE A 30 -13.20 -0.13 5.24
CA ILE A 30 -13.24 -1.59 5.27
C ILE A 30 -14.52 -2.06 4.59
N ASP A 31 -14.35 -2.77 3.47
CA ASP A 31 -15.42 -3.56 2.88
C ASP A 31 -15.32 -4.98 3.42
N TRP A 32 -16.40 -5.46 4.01
CA TRP A 32 -16.50 -6.80 4.57
C TRP A 32 -17.46 -7.65 3.76
N VAL A 33 -16.99 -8.85 3.40
CA VAL A 33 -17.78 -9.84 2.66
C VAL A 33 -17.60 -11.24 3.26
N LEU A 34 -18.62 -12.09 3.11
CA LEU A 34 -18.70 -13.38 3.79
C LEU A 34 -18.07 -14.54 3.01
N ASN A 35 -17.81 -14.37 1.69
CA ASN A 35 -17.40 -15.48 0.82
C ASN A 35 -16.70 -14.98 -0.46
N GLY A 36 -16.11 -15.92 -1.18
CA GLY A 36 -15.40 -15.65 -2.42
C GLY A 36 -16.25 -15.09 -3.56
N ALA A 37 -17.54 -15.48 -3.66
CA ALA A 37 -18.43 -14.96 -4.69
C ALA A 37 -18.68 -13.47 -4.51
N LYS A 38 -19.02 -13.03 -3.30
CA LYS A 38 -19.19 -11.61 -2.96
C LYS A 38 -17.87 -10.83 -3.08
N ALA A 39 -16.75 -11.44 -2.69
CA ALA A 39 -15.44 -10.83 -2.85
C ALA A 39 -15.10 -10.59 -4.33
N LYS A 40 -15.43 -11.51 -5.23
CA LYS A 40 -15.23 -11.34 -6.67
C LYS A 40 -16.00 -10.12 -7.19
N ASP A 41 -17.30 -10.01 -6.87
CA ASP A 41 -18.13 -8.87 -7.28
C ASP A 41 -17.52 -7.54 -6.79
N THR A 42 -17.10 -7.51 -5.54
CA THR A 42 -16.53 -6.34 -4.88
C THR A 42 -15.17 -5.94 -5.49
N LEU A 43 -14.30 -6.92 -5.78
CA LEU A 43 -13.00 -6.70 -6.42
C LEU A 43 -13.10 -6.20 -7.86
N GLN A 44 -14.19 -6.50 -8.57
CA GLN A 44 -14.44 -5.98 -9.91
C GLN A 44 -14.84 -4.49 -9.89
N CYS A 45 -15.51 -4.05 -8.82
CA CYS A 45 -16.02 -2.68 -8.70
C CYS A 45 -15.06 -1.72 -7.98
N SER A 46 -14.20 -2.23 -7.12
CA SER A 46 -13.37 -1.42 -6.23
C SER A 46 -11.90 -1.85 -6.23
N ARG A 47 -11.02 -0.92 -5.83
CA ARG A 47 -9.59 -1.16 -5.63
C ARG A 47 -9.26 -1.11 -4.16
N TYR A 48 -8.39 -2.03 -3.70
CA TYR A 48 -7.99 -2.16 -2.31
C TYR A 48 -6.49 -1.99 -2.15
N ASP A 49 -6.09 -1.48 -1.00
CA ASP A 49 -4.67 -1.38 -0.63
C ASP A 49 -4.14 -2.71 -0.09
N ILE A 50 -5.01 -3.50 0.55
CA ILE A 50 -4.74 -4.86 1.03
C ILE A 50 -6.03 -5.69 1.04
N VAL A 51 -5.90 -6.99 0.79
CA VAL A 51 -6.99 -7.97 0.92
C VAL A 51 -6.64 -8.95 2.03
N LEU A 52 -7.51 -9.06 3.02
CA LEU A 52 -7.39 -9.99 4.14
C LEU A 52 -8.41 -11.12 3.93
N ILE A 53 -7.93 -12.36 3.92
CA ILE A 53 -8.76 -13.52 3.59
C ILE A 53 -8.70 -14.56 4.70
N HIS A 54 -9.86 -14.95 5.24
CA HIS A 54 -9.99 -16.21 5.96
C HIS A 54 -10.04 -17.35 4.95
N PHE A 55 -9.05 -18.25 5.00
CA PHE A 55 -8.89 -19.29 3.97
C PHE A 55 -10.07 -20.25 3.91
N GLU A 56 -10.70 -20.53 5.05
CA GLU A 56 -11.84 -21.42 5.19
C GLU A 56 -13.17 -20.78 4.74
N ALA A 57 -13.21 -19.48 4.44
CA ALA A 57 -14.40 -18.83 3.93
C ALA A 57 -14.88 -19.47 2.61
N PRO A 58 -16.20 -19.66 2.42
CA PRO A 58 -16.71 -20.35 1.24
C PRO A 58 -16.26 -19.73 -0.09
N GLY A 59 -15.82 -20.57 -1.03
CA GLY A 59 -15.43 -20.15 -2.38
C GLY A 59 -14.04 -19.52 -2.51
N ILE A 60 -13.20 -19.57 -1.48
CA ILE A 60 -11.81 -19.07 -1.53
C ILE A 60 -10.88 -20.03 -2.23
N CYS A 61 -11.03 -21.33 -2.02
CA CYS A 61 -10.22 -22.36 -2.66
C CYS A 61 -10.48 -22.46 -4.17
N GLU A 62 -11.61 -21.96 -4.63
CA GLU A 62 -11.94 -21.93 -6.05
C GLU A 62 -11.09 -20.87 -6.74
N ASN A 63 -10.36 -21.29 -7.77
CA ASN A 63 -9.26 -20.55 -8.40
C ASN A 63 -9.59 -19.15 -8.98
N GLU A 64 -10.86 -18.74 -9.02
CA GLU A 64 -11.25 -17.56 -9.75
C GLU A 64 -10.98 -16.24 -9.03
N ILE A 65 -11.15 -16.19 -7.71
CA ILE A 65 -10.99 -14.95 -6.93
C ILE A 65 -9.58 -14.35 -7.08
N TRP A 66 -8.57 -15.18 -7.17
CA TRP A 66 -7.17 -14.76 -7.27
C TRP A 66 -6.86 -13.91 -8.51
N LYS A 67 -7.63 -14.08 -9.58
CA LYS A 67 -7.50 -13.29 -10.82
C LYS A 67 -7.93 -11.84 -10.66
N TYR A 68 -8.73 -11.54 -9.63
CA TYR A 68 -9.33 -10.21 -9.41
C TYR A 68 -8.63 -9.37 -8.35
N MET A 69 -7.52 -9.84 -7.76
CA MET A 69 -6.80 -9.11 -6.70
C MET A 69 -6.20 -7.77 -7.16
N ASN A 70 -6.13 -7.54 -8.48
CA ASN A 70 -5.71 -6.26 -9.08
C ASN A 70 -4.37 -5.73 -8.51
N GLY A 71 -3.43 -6.64 -8.20
CA GLY A 71 -2.15 -6.33 -7.59
C GLY A 71 -2.25 -5.91 -6.11
N ALA A 72 -3.39 -6.03 -5.44
CA ALA A 72 -3.47 -5.85 -3.99
C ALA A 72 -2.70 -6.97 -3.28
N PRO A 73 -1.84 -6.69 -2.29
CA PRO A 73 -1.24 -7.74 -1.49
C PRO A 73 -2.33 -8.49 -0.74
N VAL A 74 -2.23 -9.82 -0.78
CA VAL A 74 -3.17 -10.73 -0.13
C VAL A 74 -2.52 -11.31 1.11
N MET A 75 -3.19 -11.18 2.26
CA MET A 75 -2.76 -11.77 3.51
C MET A 75 -3.79 -12.81 3.95
N ILE A 76 -3.35 -14.06 4.09
CA ILE A 76 -4.20 -15.19 4.42
C ILE A 76 -4.20 -15.42 5.93
N PHE A 77 -5.38 -15.69 6.47
CA PHE A 77 -5.59 -16.18 7.84
C PHE A 77 -6.26 -17.54 7.79
N THR A 78 -5.83 -18.48 8.64
CA THR A 78 -6.42 -19.82 8.72
C THR A 78 -6.43 -20.35 10.14
N THR A 79 -7.43 -21.15 10.48
CA THR A 79 -7.50 -21.93 11.71
C THR A 79 -6.90 -23.32 11.57
N LEU A 80 -6.73 -23.79 10.32
CA LEU A 80 -6.30 -25.13 9.98
C LEU A 80 -4.91 -25.12 9.32
N PRO A 81 -3.82 -25.21 10.10
CA PRO A 81 -2.48 -25.24 9.54
C PRO A 81 -2.30 -26.49 8.65
N ASN A 82 -1.93 -26.25 7.40
CA ASN A 82 -1.67 -27.30 6.41
C ASN A 82 -0.66 -26.80 5.39
N VAL A 83 0.44 -27.52 5.23
CA VAL A 83 1.55 -27.13 4.34
C VAL A 83 1.11 -27.05 2.88
N ASP A 84 0.28 -27.97 2.41
CA ASP A 84 -0.19 -27.94 1.01
C ASP A 84 -1.09 -26.73 0.73
N LYS A 85 -1.93 -26.35 1.69
CA LYS A 85 -2.75 -25.14 1.61
C LYS A 85 -1.91 -23.87 1.61
N GLU A 86 -0.89 -23.83 2.46
CA GLU A 86 0.04 -22.71 2.53
C GLU A 86 0.80 -22.52 1.23
N LEU A 87 1.36 -23.61 0.69
CA LEU A 87 2.02 -23.62 -0.62
C LEU A 87 1.07 -23.19 -1.73
N PHE A 88 -0.14 -23.71 -1.77
CA PHE A 88 -1.18 -23.30 -2.70
C PHE A 88 -1.43 -21.78 -2.65
N CYS A 89 -1.58 -21.21 -1.44
CA CYS A 89 -1.80 -19.76 -1.29
C CYS A 89 -0.63 -18.94 -1.87
N PHE A 90 0.61 -19.33 -1.58
CA PHE A 90 1.79 -18.63 -2.11
C PHE A 90 1.92 -18.79 -3.63
N GLU A 91 1.63 -19.96 -4.19
CA GLU A 91 1.60 -20.18 -5.65
C GLU A 91 0.54 -19.32 -6.34
N LYS A 92 -0.57 -19.02 -5.65
CA LYS A 92 -1.61 -18.10 -6.14
C LYS A 92 -1.27 -16.62 -5.95
N GLY A 93 -0.16 -16.30 -5.29
CA GLY A 93 0.32 -14.94 -5.09
C GLY A 93 -0.05 -14.32 -3.75
N ALA A 94 -0.38 -15.13 -2.74
CA ALA A 94 -0.49 -14.60 -1.38
C ALA A 94 0.85 -13.97 -0.95
N ALA A 95 0.77 -12.80 -0.34
CA ALA A 95 1.94 -12.06 0.12
C ALA A 95 2.37 -12.45 1.54
N ASP A 96 1.44 -12.98 2.33
CA ASP A 96 1.71 -13.51 3.68
C ASP A 96 0.62 -14.51 4.10
N TYR A 97 0.96 -15.37 5.08
CA TYR A 97 0.08 -16.41 5.62
C TYR A 97 0.20 -16.47 7.14
N ILE A 98 -0.92 -16.42 7.84
CA ILE A 98 -0.96 -16.38 9.31
C ILE A 98 -1.91 -17.47 9.83
N ILE A 99 -1.41 -18.25 10.78
CA ILE A 99 -2.19 -19.28 11.48
C ILE A 99 -2.82 -18.66 12.72
N LYS A 100 -4.11 -18.85 12.91
CA LYS A 100 -4.86 -18.47 14.12
C LYS A 100 -4.69 -19.54 15.21
N PRO A 101 -4.63 -19.18 16.51
CA PRO A 101 -4.63 -17.82 17.03
C PRO A 101 -3.27 -17.12 16.82
N TYR A 102 -3.30 -15.82 16.54
CA TYR A 102 -2.09 -15.02 16.29
C TYR A 102 -1.99 -13.84 17.28
N ASN A 103 -0.77 -13.31 17.42
CA ASN A 103 -0.58 -12.05 18.12
C ASN A 103 -1.01 -10.88 17.21
N PRO A 104 -1.96 -10.02 17.63
CA PRO A 104 -2.45 -8.89 16.84
C PRO A 104 -1.34 -7.94 16.39
N GLN A 105 -0.34 -7.69 17.23
CA GLN A 105 0.78 -6.81 16.87
C GLN A 105 1.64 -7.39 15.75
N ILE A 106 1.78 -8.71 15.68
CA ILE A 106 2.50 -9.39 14.60
C ILE A 106 1.70 -9.26 13.29
N ALA A 107 0.38 -9.47 13.33
CA ALA A 107 -0.48 -9.32 12.15
C ALA A 107 -0.43 -7.87 11.60
N ILE A 108 -0.52 -6.87 12.49
CA ILE A 108 -0.39 -5.45 12.14
C ILE A 108 0.99 -5.17 11.51
N ALA A 109 2.09 -5.65 12.10
CA ALA A 109 3.44 -5.43 11.60
C ALA A 109 3.64 -6.05 10.20
N ARG A 110 3.09 -7.23 9.95
CA ARG A 110 3.14 -7.91 8.63
C ARG A 110 2.31 -7.15 7.60
N GLY A 111 1.07 -6.77 7.93
CA GLY A 111 0.21 -5.96 7.04
C GLY A 111 0.85 -4.61 6.70
N LYS A 112 1.43 -3.92 7.68
CA LYS A 112 2.19 -2.68 7.48
C LYS A 112 3.33 -2.87 6.48
N ARG A 113 4.13 -3.93 6.62
CA ARG A 113 5.21 -4.24 5.69
C ARG A 113 4.72 -4.44 4.25
N LEU A 114 3.58 -5.09 4.08
CA LEU A 114 2.98 -5.31 2.75
C LEU A 114 2.52 -3.98 2.13
N LEU A 115 1.86 -3.13 2.91
CA LEU A 115 1.41 -1.82 2.47
C LEU A 115 2.59 -0.90 2.12
N GLU A 116 3.65 -0.90 2.94
CA GLU A 116 4.86 -0.09 2.70
C GLU A 116 5.61 -0.50 1.43
N LYS A 117 5.66 -1.80 1.12
CA LYS A 117 6.28 -2.29 -0.13
C LYS A 117 5.54 -1.83 -1.37
N ARG A 118 4.22 -1.79 -1.32
CA ARG A 118 3.39 -1.46 -2.48
C ARG A 118 3.48 0.01 -2.89
N GLY A 119 3.73 0.91 -1.94
CA GLY A 119 3.78 2.33 -2.23
C GLY A 119 2.88 3.18 -1.33
N LYS A 120 2.68 4.43 -1.71
CA LYS A 120 1.93 5.40 -0.91
C LYS A 120 0.98 6.21 -1.77
N ARG A 121 -0.15 6.60 -1.17
CA ARG A 121 -1.17 7.43 -1.83
C ARG A 121 -1.26 8.80 -1.15
N PHE A 122 -1.37 9.87 -1.96
CA PHE A 122 -1.54 11.25 -1.55
C PHE A 122 -2.70 11.85 -2.35
N GLY A 123 -3.93 11.69 -1.86
CA GLY A 123 -5.12 12.02 -2.63
C GLY A 123 -5.21 11.17 -3.91
N ASP A 124 -5.23 11.83 -5.07
CA ASP A 124 -5.25 11.20 -6.40
C ASP A 124 -3.87 10.79 -6.93
N LEU A 125 -2.78 11.15 -6.23
CA LEU A 125 -1.43 10.72 -6.56
C LEU A 125 -1.12 9.39 -5.86
N LYS A 126 -0.82 8.34 -6.63
CA LYS A 126 -0.34 7.04 -6.15
C LYS A 126 1.11 6.85 -6.58
N ILE A 127 1.96 6.50 -5.63
CA ILE A 127 3.37 6.18 -5.84
C ILE A 127 3.53 4.68 -5.58
N ASP A 128 3.88 3.93 -6.62
CA ASP A 128 4.06 2.48 -6.56
C ASP A 128 5.57 2.17 -6.53
N TYR A 129 6.06 1.70 -5.37
CA TYR A 129 7.48 1.41 -5.19
C TYR A 129 7.90 0.10 -5.84
N GLU A 130 6.99 -0.85 -5.95
CA GLU A 130 7.26 -2.19 -6.49
C GLU A 130 7.45 -2.14 -8.01
N ASN A 131 6.57 -1.40 -8.69
CA ASN A 131 6.62 -1.24 -10.15
C ASN A 131 7.40 0.00 -10.60
N ASN A 132 7.95 0.77 -9.66
CA ASN A 132 8.65 2.03 -9.93
C ASN A 132 7.84 3.00 -10.79
N ASN A 133 6.54 3.08 -10.57
CA ASN A 133 5.67 3.97 -11.31
C ASN A 133 4.91 4.95 -10.42
N VAL A 134 4.35 5.97 -11.05
CA VAL A 134 3.55 7.02 -10.42
C VAL A 134 2.27 7.19 -11.21
N ILE A 135 1.14 7.18 -10.52
CA ILE A 135 -0.19 7.30 -11.11
C ILE A 135 -0.85 8.55 -10.52
N LEU A 136 -1.39 9.41 -11.37
CA LEU A 136 -2.16 10.60 -10.99
C LEU A 136 -3.53 10.53 -11.68
N SER A 137 -4.61 10.56 -10.89
CA SER A 137 -5.99 10.50 -11.42
C SER A 137 -6.16 9.34 -12.43
N ASP A 138 -5.68 8.14 -12.06
CA ASP A 138 -5.70 6.89 -12.84
C ASP A 138 -4.87 6.89 -14.14
N LYS A 139 -4.02 7.91 -14.34
CA LYS A 139 -3.08 7.98 -15.47
C LYS A 139 -1.66 7.78 -14.98
N GLU A 140 -0.93 6.92 -15.66
CA GLU A 140 0.49 6.73 -15.39
C GLU A 140 1.30 7.96 -15.82
N ILE A 141 2.19 8.42 -14.92
CA ILE A 141 3.04 9.58 -15.12
C ILE A 141 4.48 9.12 -15.34
N ILE A 142 5.01 9.41 -16.51
CA ILE A 142 6.39 9.09 -16.85
C ILE A 142 7.33 10.09 -16.19
N LEU A 143 8.12 9.59 -15.23
CA LEU A 143 9.16 10.32 -14.54
C LEU A 143 10.54 9.80 -14.96
N SER A 144 11.53 10.69 -15.04
CA SER A 144 12.91 10.26 -15.18
C SER A 144 13.41 9.60 -13.90
N PRO A 145 14.50 8.80 -13.94
CA PRO A 145 15.02 8.11 -12.75
C PRO A 145 15.29 9.05 -11.57
N ILE A 146 15.79 10.25 -11.81
CA ILE A 146 16.09 11.22 -10.75
C ILE A 146 14.79 11.85 -10.18
N GLU A 147 13.80 12.11 -11.03
CA GLU A 147 12.49 12.61 -10.60
C GLU A 147 11.78 11.57 -9.74
N LEU A 148 11.85 10.30 -10.15
CA LEU A 148 11.25 9.18 -9.40
C LEU A 148 11.95 8.99 -8.05
N LYS A 149 13.28 8.99 -8.02
CA LYS A 149 14.09 8.88 -6.80
C LYS A 149 13.75 10.01 -5.81
N PHE A 150 13.62 11.24 -6.31
CA PHE A 150 13.24 12.40 -5.50
C PHE A 150 11.82 12.24 -4.90
N LEU A 151 10.86 11.87 -5.73
CA LEU A 151 9.48 11.67 -5.29
C LEU A 151 9.34 10.52 -4.28
N PHE A 152 10.07 9.42 -4.49
CA PHE A 152 10.13 8.29 -3.56
C PHE A 152 10.73 8.69 -2.21
N ALA A 153 11.81 9.49 -2.22
CA ALA A 153 12.40 9.98 -0.97
C ALA A 153 11.38 10.80 -0.17
N LEU A 154 10.69 11.75 -0.81
CA LEU A 154 9.66 12.56 -0.16
C LEU A 154 8.47 11.73 0.35
N SER A 155 8.02 10.77 -0.44
CA SER A 155 6.83 9.98 -0.10
C SER A 155 7.00 9.08 1.12
N LYS A 156 8.22 8.69 1.46
CA LYS A 156 8.52 7.86 2.63
C LYS A 156 8.42 8.63 3.96
N ASN A 157 8.36 9.96 3.91
CA ASN A 157 8.30 10.80 5.11
C ASN A 157 7.12 11.77 5.03
N ASP A 158 6.11 11.58 5.88
CA ASP A 158 4.88 12.40 5.90
C ASP A 158 5.13 13.86 6.28
N LYS A 159 6.21 14.13 7.01
CA LYS A 159 6.62 15.49 7.39
C LYS A 159 7.40 16.19 6.28
N GLY A 160 7.80 15.45 5.24
CA GLY A 160 8.72 15.90 4.20
C GLY A 160 10.19 15.67 4.58
N LEU A 161 11.10 16.19 3.77
CA LEU A 161 12.54 16.09 3.98
C LEU A 161 13.20 17.47 3.86
N SER A 162 14.24 17.70 4.66
CA SER A 162 15.09 18.89 4.56
C SER A 162 15.88 18.92 3.27
N PHE A 163 16.48 20.07 2.94
CA PHE A 163 17.34 20.18 1.76
C PHE A 163 18.55 19.26 1.85
N GLU A 164 19.15 19.14 3.03
CA GLU A 164 20.30 18.27 3.29
C GLU A 164 19.93 16.79 3.16
N GLU A 165 18.82 16.36 3.77
CA GLU A 165 18.33 14.99 3.66
C GLU A 165 18.01 14.62 2.21
N LEU A 166 17.39 15.52 1.45
CA LEU A 166 17.11 15.33 0.03
C LEU A 166 18.41 15.24 -0.79
N SER A 167 19.39 16.13 -0.53
CA SER A 167 20.68 16.10 -1.21
C SER A 167 21.37 14.77 -1.02
N LYS A 168 21.46 14.33 0.22
CA LYS A 168 22.08 13.05 0.59
C LYS A 168 21.35 11.84 0.00
N THR A 169 20.02 11.84 0.10
CA THR A 169 19.21 10.70 -0.35
C THR A 169 19.17 10.58 -1.87
N VAL A 170 19.05 11.70 -2.58
CA VAL A 170 18.82 11.70 -4.03
C VAL A 170 20.12 11.69 -4.82
N TRP A 171 21.10 12.53 -4.43
CA TRP A 171 22.35 12.70 -5.15
C TRP A 171 23.57 12.11 -4.44
N GLY A 172 23.49 11.86 -3.12
CA GLY A 172 24.61 11.35 -2.32
C GLY A 172 25.57 12.44 -1.85
N TYR A 173 25.18 13.72 -1.93
CA TYR A 173 25.97 14.86 -1.48
C TYR A 173 25.49 15.37 -0.13
N ASP A 174 26.41 15.76 0.73
CA ASP A 174 26.08 16.36 2.03
C ASP A 174 25.65 17.83 1.91
N GLU A 175 26.15 18.56 0.91
CA GLU A 175 25.75 19.94 0.65
C GLU A 175 24.66 20.04 -0.43
N PRO A 176 23.53 20.72 -0.14
CA PRO A 176 22.41 20.83 -1.07
C PRO A 176 22.62 21.87 -2.17
N ASP A 177 22.49 21.48 -3.43
CA ASP A 177 22.30 22.42 -4.54
C ASP A 177 20.83 22.83 -4.64
N LEU A 178 20.48 23.96 -4.01
CA LEU A 178 19.12 24.47 -3.97
C LEU A 178 18.56 24.84 -5.36
N ASN A 179 19.40 25.25 -6.30
CA ASN A 179 18.94 25.60 -7.64
C ASN A 179 18.59 24.35 -8.43
N CYS A 180 19.42 23.31 -8.35
CA CYS A 180 19.13 22.01 -8.93
C CYS A 180 17.83 21.41 -8.39
N MET A 181 17.63 21.48 -7.06
CA MET A 181 16.39 21.00 -6.42
C MET A 181 15.16 21.78 -6.89
N ARG A 182 15.22 23.12 -6.94
CA ARG A 182 14.10 23.95 -7.41
C ARG A 182 13.69 23.61 -8.84
N VAL A 183 14.68 23.45 -9.73
CA VAL A 183 14.43 23.06 -11.12
C VAL A 183 13.80 21.68 -11.20
N LEU A 184 14.30 20.71 -10.43
CA LEU A 184 13.78 19.36 -10.38
C LEU A 184 12.33 19.34 -9.87
N VAL A 185 12.05 20.01 -8.74
CA VAL A 185 10.71 20.14 -8.17
C VAL A 185 9.75 20.79 -9.14
N SER A 186 10.18 21.84 -9.84
CA SER A 186 9.35 22.49 -10.88
C SER A 186 8.99 21.53 -12.02
N LYS A 187 9.95 20.71 -12.48
CA LYS A 187 9.71 19.68 -13.51
C LYS A 187 8.73 18.61 -13.04
N ILE A 188 8.93 18.09 -11.82
CA ILE A 188 8.04 17.09 -11.25
C ILE A 188 6.63 17.69 -11.08
N ASN A 189 6.51 18.88 -10.50
CA ASN A 189 5.22 19.53 -10.24
C ASN A 189 4.40 19.80 -11.51
N LYS A 190 5.04 20.06 -12.64
CA LYS A 190 4.35 20.15 -13.94
C LYS A 190 3.68 18.84 -14.34
N LYS A 191 4.26 17.71 -13.93
CA LYS A 191 3.74 16.36 -14.26
C LYS A 191 2.70 15.87 -13.26
N ILE A 192 2.81 16.28 -11.98
CA ILE A 192 1.94 15.80 -10.89
C ILE A 192 1.02 16.91 -10.31
N ASN A 193 0.66 17.89 -11.12
CA ASN A 193 -0.28 18.97 -10.79
C ASN A 193 0.07 19.71 -9.47
N GLY A 194 1.36 20.00 -9.26
CA GLY A 194 1.79 20.80 -8.11
C GLY A 194 1.67 20.09 -6.75
N LYS A 195 1.76 18.77 -6.71
CA LYS A 195 1.65 17.98 -5.47
C LYS A 195 2.83 18.13 -4.50
N ILE A 196 3.99 18.65 -4.95
CA ILE A 196 5.11 18.95 -4.05
C ILE A 196 5.03 20.42 -3.63
N GLU A 197 5.08 20.67 -2.33
CA GLU A 197 5.16 22.02 -1.76
C GLU A 197 6.48 22.26 -1.01
N SER A 198 6.93 23.51 -1.04
CA SER A 198 8.09 23.95 -0.29
C SER A 198 7.71 24.27 1.16
N VAL A 199 8.51 23.78 2.09
CA VAL A 199 8.47 24.15 3.49
C VAL A 199 9.52 25.23 3.70
N ARG A 200 9.09 26.45 4.11
CA ARG A 200 9.94 27.63 4.15
C ARG A 200 11.26 27.39 4.87
N ASN A 201 12.37 27.68 4.19
CA ASN A 201 13.75 27.58 4.68
C ASN A 201 14.14 26.18 5.21
N TRP A 202 13.41 25.11 4.83
CA TRP A 202 13.69 23.80 5.37
C TRP A 202 13.80 22.71 4.28
N GLY A 203 12.83 22.60 3.39
CA GLY A 203 12.82 21.50 2.42
C GLY A 203 11.54 21.41 1.61
N TYR A 204 11.13 20.19 1.31
CA TYR A 204 9.94 19.88 0.53
C TYR A 204 9.12 18.78 1.16
N LYS A 205 7.80 18.77 0.90
CA LYS A 205 6.88 17.67 1.24
C LYS A 205 5.85 17.46 0.14
N ILE A 206 5.17 16.32 0.17
CA ILE A 206 4.03 16.04 -0.69
C ILE A 206 2.77 16.51 0.04
N LYS A 207 1.88 17.23 -0.68
CA LYS A 207 0.55 17.61 -0.20
C LYS A 207 -0.30 16.36 -0.01
N GLN A 208 -1.02 16.32 1.10
CA GLN A 208 -1.98 15.24 1.38
C GLN A 208 -3.29 15.44 0.64
#